data_5762262dc88f0195faecdb9d3bcf6b5b
#
_entry.id   5762262dc88f0195faecdb9d3bcf6b5b
#
_cell.length_a   1.000
_cell.length_b   1.000
_cell.length_c   1.000
_cell.angle_alpha   90.00
_cell.angle_beta   90.00
_cell.angle_gamma   90.00
#
_symmetry.space_group_name_H-M   'P 1'
#
loop_
_entity.id
_entity.type
_entity.pdbx_description
1 polymer ?
#
loop_
_entity_poly.entity_id
_entity_poly.type
_entity_poly.pdbx_seq_one_letter_code
_entity_poly.pdbx_strand_id
1 'polypeptide(L)'
;MSNEKYNIERNFTDMTQWLETPLGKNLLDIETSLLEQMINRRFGYHLLQLSCADVAVYEDSPIGHKFCLTPSTKVKNGSLVAQAEAIPLAAEAVDMVVLHHVLDYSSDPHQLLREADRVLIAGGYLLIIGFNPFSTWGVRHRFGRKAGKSPWKSSLLSSLRLSDWLKLLDFKVEQIHYGLYSLPVNSPGLIRYSSLLGKLAQRLNWPTGGIYVISAKKQALAMTPIREPWKAIPSKTKGLALGDNASIAPTQQHKKTLH
;
A
#
# COMPACT_ATOMS: atom_id res chain seq x y z
N MET A 1 -21.83 11.07 16.49
CA MET A 1 -21.69 11.18 15.02
C MET A 1 -21.50 12.63 14.53
N SER A 2 -22.30 13.62 14.91
CA SER A 2 -22.14 15.02 14.42
C SER A 2 -20.82 15.68 14.84
N ASN A 3 -20.37 15.50 16.07
CA ASN A 3 -19.18 16.16 16.61
C ASN A 3 -17.86 15.57 16.05
N GLU A 4 -17.84 14.28 15.73
CA GLU A 4 -16.69 13.57 15.19
C GLU A 4 -16.45 13.93 13.71
N LYS A 5 -17.52 13.96 12.90
CA LYS A 5 -17.47 14.42 11.51
C LYS A 5 -16.99 15.86 11.41
N TYR A 6 -17.47 16.75 12.27
CA TYR A 6 -17.04 18.15 12.35
C TYR A 6 -15.54 18.26 12.68
N ASN A 7 -15.04 17.42 13.58
CA ASN A 7 -13.62 17.39 13.94
C ASN A 7 -12.73 16.91 12.79
N ILE A 8 -13.19 15.91 12.01
CA ILE A 8 -12.45 15.40 10.85
C ILE A 8 -12.35 16.47 9.76
N GLU A 9 -13.45 17.10 9.37
CA GLU A 9 -13.46 18.17 8.37
C GLU A 9 -12.61 19.38 8.80
N ARG A 10 -12.65 19.75 10.08
CA ARG A 10 -11.82 20.82 10.62
C ARG A 10 -10.33 20.49 10.56
N ASN A 11 -9.94 19.26 10.97
CA ASN A 11 -8.55 18.82 10.91
C ASN A 11 -8.05 18.81 9.47
N PHE A 12 -8.88 18.38 8.52
CA PHE A 12 -8.58 18.38 7.09
C PHE A 12 -8.33 19.81 6.57
N THR A 13 -9.21 20.76 6.90
CA THR A 13 -9.06 22.16 6.50
C THR A 13 -7.81 22.80 7.13
N ASP A 14 -7.61 22.59 8.43
CA ASP A 14 -6.45 23.12 9.15
C ASP A 14 -5.13 22.55 8.57
N MET A 15 -5.09 21.28 8.21
CA MET A 15 -3.92 20.63 7.61
C MET A 15 -3.66 21.17 6.19
N THR A 16 -4.70 21.31 5.37
CA THR A 16 -4.58 21.90 4.02
C THR A 16 -3.99 23.31 4.08
N GLN A 17 -4.50 24.16 4.97
CA GLN A 17 -3.96 25.53 5.16
C GLN A 17 -2.53 25.52 5.67
N TRP A 18 -2.20 24.59 6.57
CA TRP A 18 -0.84 24.50 7.10
C TRP A 18 0.15 24.06 6.00
N LEU A 19 -0.24 23.19 5.09
CA LEU A 19 0.61 22.76 3.97
C LEU A 19 0.93 23.90 2.99
N GLU A 20 0.16 24.97 2.97
CA GLU A 20 0.46 26.19 2.20
C GLU A 20 1.58 27.04 2.82
N THR A 21 1.93 26.83 4.10
CA THR A 21 3.04 27.54 4.75
C THR A 21 4.40 27.12 4.18
N PRO A 22 5.46 27.94 4.34
CA PRO A 22 6.81 27.57 3.88
C PRO A 22 7.29 26.23 4.45
N LEU A 23 6.93 25.92 5.70
CA LEU A 23 7.28 24.69 6.35
C LEU A 23 6.48 23.49 5.78
N GLY A 24 5.19 23.69 5.52
CA GLY A 24 4.33 22.69 4.89
C GLY A 24 4.73 22.38 3.44
N LYS A 25 5.09 23.40 2.66
CA LYS A 25 5.63 23.22 1.29
C LYS A 25 6.92 22.42 1.30
N ASN A 26 7.86 22.76 2.19
CA ASN A 26 9.09 21.98 2.34
C ASN A 26 8.83 20.52 2.75
N LEU A 27 7.80 20.26 3.56
CA LEU A 27 7.35 18.91 3.88
C LEU A 27 6.90 18.18 2.61
N LEU A 28 5.97 18.77 1.85
CA LEU A 28 5.43 18.17 0.62
C LEU A 28 6.52 17.90 -0.43
N ASP A 29 7.46 18.81 -0.62
CA ASP A 29 8.58 18.63 -1.56
C ASP A 29 9.43 17.39 -1.19
N ILE A 30 9.67 17.18 0.12
CA ILE A 30 10.42 16.04 0.60
C ILE A 30 9.60 14.74 0.46
N GLU A 31 8.30 14.78 0.78
CA GLU A 31 7.40 13.63 0.64
C GLU A 31 7.26 13.19 -0.79
N THR A 32 7.02 14.12 -1.71
CA THR A 32 6.93 13.85 -3.15
C THR A 32 8.22 13.21 -3.65
N SER A 33 9.39 13.78 -3.30
CA SER A 33 10.69 13.22 -3.70
C SER A 33 10.95 11.81 -3.16
N LEU A 34 10.49 11.47 -1.95
CA LEU A 34 10.59 10.13 -1.39
C LEU A 34 9.61 9.16 -2.06
N LEU A 35 8.39 9.63 -2.33
CA LEU A 35 7.36 8.84 -2.98
C LEU A 35 7.72 8.51 -4.43
N GLU A 36 8.24 9.46 -5.20
CA GLU A 36 8.69 9.26 -6.58
C GLU A 36 9.64 8.06 -6.70
N GLN A 37 10.59 7.93 -5.77
CA GLN A 37 11.54 6.83 -5.76
C GLN A 37 10.87 5.46 -5.55
N MET A 38 9.72 5.44 -4.88
CA MET A 38 8.99 4.22 -4.58
C MET A 38 7.88 3.93 -5.61
N ILE A 39 7.21 4.97 -6.11
CA ILE A 39 6.03 4.84 -7.00
C ILE A 39 6.45 4.59 -8.45
N ASN A 40 7.51 5.25 -8.95
CA ASN A 40 7.90 5.19 -10.37
C ASN A 40 8.23 3.79 -10.90
N ARG A 41 8.47 2.83 -10.02
CA ARG A 41 8.75 1.42 -10.36
C ARG A 41 7.55 0.50 -10.14
N ARG A 42 6.39 1.05 -9.83
CA ARG A 42 5.19 0.27 -9.52
C ARG A 42 4.17 0.46 -10.65
N PHE A 43 3.68 -0.65 -11.15
CA PHE A 43 2.70 -0.67 -12.23
C PHE A 43 1.37 -1.20 -11.69
N GLY A 44 0.28 -0.80 -12.32
CA GLY A 44 -1.07 -1.20 -11.98
C GLY A 44 -2.08 -0.40 -12.78
N TYR A 45 -3.35 -0.63 -12.56
CA TYR A 45 -4.45 0.07 -13.22
C TYR A 45 -5.05 1.17 -12.34
N HIS A 46 -5.17 0.92 -11.04
CA HIS A 46 -5.90 1.78 -10.11
C HIS A 46 -5.05 2.14 -8.89
N LEU A 47 -4.91 3.44 -8.60
CA LEU A 47 -4.29 3.98 -7.41
C LEU A 47 -5.32 4.77 -6.62
N LEU A 48 -5.50 4.40 -5.35
CA LEU A 48 -6.30 5.13 -4.39
C LEU A 48 -5.39 5.88 -3.41
N GLN A 49 -5.58 7.19 -3.28
CA GLN A 49 -5.00 7.96 -2.18
C GLN A 49 -6.08 8.29 -1.15
N LEU A 50 -5.75 8.06 0.13
CA LEU A 50 -6.46 8.62 1.27
C LEU A 50 -5.57 9.69 1.89
N SER A 51 -6.10 10.90 2.07
CA SER A 51 -5.31 12.03 2.56
C SER A 51 -6.01 12.78 3.68
N CYS A 52 -5.22 13.30 4.63
CA CYS A 52 -5.70 14.22 5.67
C CYS A 52 -5.75 15.69 5.21
N ALA A 53 -5.37 15.97 3.95
CA ALA A 53 -5.35 17.30 3.35
C ALA A 53 -5.68 17.25 1.86
N ASP A 54 -6.02 18.40 1.28
CA ASP A 54 -6.34 18.52 -0.16
C ASP A 54 -5.06 18.60 -1.01
N VAL A 55 -4.34 17.49 -1.10
CA VAL A 55 -3.13 17.34 -1.90
C VAL A 55 -3.13 16.02 -2.66
N ALA A 56 -2.57 16.03 -3.86
CA ALA A 56 -2.32 14.84 -4.67
C ALA A 56 -0.80 14.54 -4.65
N VAL A 57 -0.41 13.46 -3.96
CA VAL A 57 1.01 13.06 -3.89
C VAL A 57 1.35 11.93 -4.85
N TYR A 58 0.44 11.58 -5.74
CA TYR A 58 0.52 10.47 -6.68
C TYR A 58 0.74 10.90 -8.14
N GLU A 59 0.93 12.18 -8.41
CA GLU A 59 0.94 12.70 -9.79
C GLU A 59 1.98 12.01 -10.67
N ASP A 60 3.16 11.76 -10.14
CA ASP A 60 4.27 11.10 -10.86
C ASP A 60 4.14 9.58 -10.96
N SER A 61 3.05 9.00 -10.47
CA SER A 61 2.80 7.57 -10.60
C SER A 61 2.54 7.18 -12.07
N PRO A 62 3.14 6.09 -12.58
CA PRO A 62 2.84 5.56 -13.91
C PRO A 62 1.46 4.90 -14.02
N ILE A 63 0.74 4.74 -12.91
CA ILE A 63 -0.60 4.16 -12.88
C ILE A 63 -1.58 5.12 -13.55
N GLY A 64 -2.36 4.62 -14.53
CA GLY A 64 -3.21 5.45 -15.37
C GLY A 64 -4.44 6.03 -14.66
N HIS A 65 -5.14 5.24 -13.84
CA HIS A 65 -6.32 5.68 -13.11
C HIS A 65 -5.97 5.98 -11.64
N LYS A 66 -6.00 7.26 -11.29
CA LYS A 66 -5.67 7.77 -9.96
C LYS A 66 -6.86 8.53 -9.38
N PHE A 67 -7.18 8.28 -8.13
CA PHE A 67 -8.27 8.99 -7.46
C PHE A 67 -7.99 9.15 -5.96
N CYS A 68 -8.55 10.21 -5.40
CA CYS A 68 -8.35 10.59 -4.01
C CYS A 68 -9.67 10.51 -3.23
N LEU A 69 -9.64 9.80 -2.10
CA LEU A 69 -10.73 9.78 -1.14
C LEU A 69 -10.47 10.85 -0.06
N THR A 70 -11.45 11.71 0.15
CA THR A 70 -11.38 12.80 1.12
C THR A 70 -12.62 12.81 2.02
N PRO A 71 -12.51 13.29 3.26
CA PRO A 71 -13.65 13.38 4.17
C PRO A 71 -14.58 14.58 3.89
N SER A 72 -14.22 15.47 2.96
CA SER A 72 -14.94 16.72 2.68
C SER A 72 -15.31 16.87 1.22
N THR A 73 -16.45 17.50 0.94
CA THR A 73 -16.90 17.86 -0.41
C THR A 73 -16.26 19.14 -0.95
N LYS A 74 -15.60 19.93 -0.09
CA LYS A 74 -15.04 21.24 -0.42
C LYS A 74 -13.54 21.13 -0.76
N VAL A 75 -13.20 20.26 -1.72
CA VAL A 75 -11.81 19.96 -2.09
C VAL A 75 -11.62 20.09 -3.59
N LYS A 76 -10.39 20.44 -3.99
CA LYS A 76 -10.01 20.55 -5.40
C LYS A 76 -9.63 19.18 -5.99
N ASN A 77 -8.94 18.36 -5.20
CA ASN A 77 -8.34 17.09 -5.62
C ASN A 77 -9.16 15.85 -5.20
N GLY A 78 -10.31 16.03 -4.53
CA GLY A 78 -11.15 14.91 -4.09
C GLY A 78 -11.97 14.32 -5.23
N SER A 79 -11.78 13.04 -5.51
CA SER A 79 -12.58 12.29 -6.48
C SER A 79 -13.76 11.57 -5.83
N LEU A 80 -13.61 11.23 -4.55
CA LEU A 80 -14.57 10.45 -3.77
C LEU A 80 -14.66 10.99 -2.35
N VAL A 81 -15.88 11.15 -1.84
CA VAL A 81 -16.11 11.63 -0.47
C VAL A 81 -16.61 10.49 0.40
N ALA A 82 -15.78 10.06 1.35
CA ALA A 82 -16.13 9.02 2.30
C ALA A 82 -15.23 9.09 3.56
N GLN A 83 -15.57 8.29 4.56
CA GLN A 83 -14.72 8.07 5.72
C GLN A 83 -13.62 7.07 5.36
N ALA A 84 -12.42 7.31 5.86
CA ALA A 84 -11.27 6.46 5.58
C ALA A 84 -11.41 5.06 6.21
N GLU A 85 -12.16 4.95 7.30
CA GLU A 85 -12.47 3.71 8.01
C GLU A 85 -13.59 2.87 7.34
N ALA A 86 -14.21 3.39 6.26
CA ALA A 86 -15.27 2.71 5.49
C ALA A 86 -15.17 3.11 4.02
N ILE A 87 -14.23 2.50 3.30
CA ILE A 87 -13.94 2.81 1.90
C ILE A 87 -15.05 2.22 1.00
N PRO A 88 -15.77 3.04 0.20
CA PRO A 88 -16.89 2.60 -0.62
C PRO A 88 -16.42 1.95 -1.94
N LEU A 89 -15.52 1.02 -1.86
CA LEU A 89 -15.00 0.22 -2.97
C LEU A 89 -15.19 -1.28 -2.67
N ALA A 90 -15.28 -2.07 -3.71
CA ALA A 90 -15.25 -3.52 -3.59
C ALA A 90 -13.91 -4.01 -3.00
N ALA A 91 -13.89 -5.22 -2.46
CA ALA A 91 -12.64 -5.87 -2.09
C ALA A 91 -11.80 -6.12 -3.35
N GLU A 92 -10.46 -6.05 -3.20
CA GLU A 92 -9.51 -6.31 -4.28
C GLU A 92 -9.76 -5.46 -5.54
N ALA A 93 -10.07 -4.16 -5.36
CA ALA A 93 -10.42 -3.24 -6.44
C ALA A 93 -9.26 -2.35 -6.90
N VAL A 94 -8.17 -2.23 -6.13
CA VAL A 94 -7.07 -1.31 -6.42
C VAL A 94 -5.71 -1.99 -6.32
N ASP A 95 -4.76 -1.57 -7.17
CA ASP A 95 -3.40 -2.11 -7.20
C ASP A 95 -2.49 -1.42 -6.19
N MET A 96 -2.78 -0.16 -5.87
CA MET A 96 -2.01 0.64 -4.93
C MET A 96 -2.90 1.50 -4.05
N VAL A 97 -2.57 1.55 -2.77
CA VAL A 97 -3.17 2.46 -1.79
C VAL A 97 -2.07 3.34 -1.19
N VAL A 98 -2.31 4.65 -1.17
CA VAL A 98 -1.43 5.64 -0.52
C VAL A 98 -2.17 6.25 0.67
N LEU A 99 -1.66 6.04 1.87
CA LEU A 99 -2.17 6.63 3.11
C LEU A 99 -1.30 7.84 3.48
N HIS A 100 -1.74 9.04 3.06
CA HIS A 100 -1.03 10.30 3.29
C HIS A 100 -1.49 10.95 4.59
N HIS A 101 -0.73 10.79 5.66
CA HIS A 101 -0.99 11.28 7.02
C HIS A 101 -2.36 10.94 7.63
N VAL A 102 -3.18 10.17 6.95
CA VAL A 102 -4.55 9.86 7.40
C VAL A 102 -4.55 9.02 8.68
N LEU A 103 -3.55 8.14 8.87
CA LEU A 103 -3.42 7.34 10.09
C LEU A 103 -3.13 8.19 11.32
N ASP A 104 -2.42 9.32 11.15
CA ASP A 104 -2.09 10.23 12.23
C ASP A 104 -3.33 10.96 12.78
N TYR A 105 -4.42 11.04 11.98
CA TYR A 105 -5.66 11.73 12.31
C TYR A 105 -6.86 10.80 12.47
N SER A 106 -6.70 9.52 12.18
CA SER A 106 -7.77 8.52 12.32
C SER A 106 -8.10 8.26 13.79
N SER A 107 -9.38 8.07 14.08
CA SER A 107 -9.86 7.60 15.39
C SER A 107 -9.62 6.11 15.60
N ASP A 108 -9.64 5.32 14.51
CA ASP A 108 -9.33 3.90 14.50
C ASP A 108 -8.34 3.53 13.39
N PRO A 109 -7.02 3.72 13.62
CA PRO A 109 -5.99 3.38 12.62
C PRO A 109 -5.98 1.90 12.23
N HIS A 110 -6.41 1.00 13.13
CA HIS A 110 -6.49 -0.42 12.81
C HIS A 110 -7.58 -0.74 11.82
N GLN A 111 -8.76 -0.12 11.99
CA GLN A 111 -9.86 -0.30 11.05
C GLN A 111 -9.50 0.28 9.68
N LEU A 112 -8.84 1.44 9.65
CA LEU A 112 -8.38 2.04 8.40
C LEU A 112 -7.38 1.14 7.66
N LEU A 113 -6.45 0.50 8.36
CA LEU A 113 -5.52 -0.45 7.77
C LEU A 113 -6.22 -1.71 7.24
N ARG A 114 -7.25 -2.21 7.94
CA ARG A 114 -8.07 -3.35 7.45
C ARG A 114 -8.85 -2.98 6.20
N GLU A 115 -9.39 -1.76 6.13
CA GLU A 115 -10.06 -1.28 4.93
C GLU A 115 -9.09 -1.11 3.74
N ALA A 116 -7.89 -0.58 3.99
CA ALA A 116 -6.85 -0.51 2.98
C ALA A 116 -6.44 -1.91 2.48
N ASP A 117 -6.31 -2.88 3.39
CA ASP A 117 -6.07 -4.29 3.04
C ASP A 117 -7.21 -4.87 2.23
N ARG A 118 -8.47 -4.65 2.64
CA ARG A 118 -9.66 -5.18 1.96
C ARG A 118 -9.75 -4.73 0.50
N VAL A 119 -9.50 -3.45 0.23
CA VAL A 119 -9.63 -2.90 -1.14
C VAL A 119 -8.43 -3.19 -2.03
N LEU A 120 -7.29 -3.55 -1.46
CA LEU A 120 -6.05 -3.81 -2.17
C LEU A 120 -6.05 -5.24 -2.72
N ILE A 121 -5.67 -5.40 -4.00
CA ILE A 121 -5.51 -6.72 -4.62
C ILE A 121 -4.39 -7.52 -3.97
N ALA A 122 -4.42 -8.83 -4.12
CA ALA A 122 -3.29 -9.69 -3.76
C ALA A 122 -2.05 -9.30 -4.56
N GLY A 123 -0.91 -9.08 -3.88
CA GLY A 123 0.32 -8.58 -4.49
C GLY A 123 0.37 -7.07 -4.74
N GLY A 124 -0.69 -6.33 -4.37
CA GLY A 124 -0.76 -4.87 -4.44
C GLY A 124 0.13 -4.17 -3.42
N TYR A 125 0.27 -2.87 -3.56
CA TYR A 125 1.20 -2.06 -2.77
C TYR A 125 0.48 -1.06 -1.86
N LEU A 126 0.90 -1.02 -0.60
CA LEU A 126 0.47 -0.05 0.39
C LEU A 126 1.64 0.89 0.70
N LEU A 127 1.43 2.19 0.47
CA LEU A 127 2.37 3.24 0.86
C LEU A 127 1.79 4.03 2.04
N ILE A 128 2.55 4.19 3.10
CA ILE A 128 2.12 4.92 4.30
C ILE A 128 3.08 6.05 4.59
N ILE A 129 2.57 7.26 4.66
CA ILE A 129 3.30 8.46 5.05
C ILE A 129 2.78 8.92 6.39
N GLY A 130 3.67 9.13 7.35
CA GLY A 130 3.29 9.57 8.69
C GLY A 130 4.39 10.35 9.40
N PHE A 131 4.03 11.09 10.43
CA PHE A 131 4.96 11.81 11.28
C PHE A 131 5.68 10.87 12.25
N ASN A 132 6.99 11.07 12.37
CA ASN A 132 7.82 10.24 13.24
C ASN A 132 7.85 10.78 14.69
N PRO A 133 7.39 10.01 15.67
CA PRO A 133 7.44 10.41 17.07
C PRO A 133 8.86 10.55 17.63
N PHE A 134 9.84 9.83 17.03
CA PHE A 134 11.24 9.81 17.46
C PHE A 134 12.10 10.84 16.72
N SER A 135 11.56 12.03 16.50
CA SER A 135 12.20 13.10 15.77
C SER A 135 12.08 14.44 16.51
N THR A 136 12.78 15.47 16.03
CA THR A 136 12.59 16.86 16.53
C THR A 136 11.14 17.34 16.32
N TRP A 137 10.48 16.85 15.27
CA TRP A 137 9.06 17.10 15.01
C TRP A 137 8.17 16.41 16.03
N GLY A 138 8.48 15.17 16.43
CA GLY A 138 7.77 14.45 17.48
C GLY A 138 7.88 15.16 18.84
N VAL A 139 9.07 15.68 19.18
CA VAL A 139 9.27 16.47 20.37
C VAL A 139 8.41 17.74 20.34
N ARG A 140 8.46 18.51 19.24
CA ARG A 140 7.62 19.70 19.08
C ARG A 140 6.13 19.38 19.12
N HIS A 141 5.71 18.27 18.52
CA HIS A 141 4.34 17.80 18.57
C HIS A 141 3.86 17.60 20.00
N ARG A 142 4.68 16.96 20.84
CA ARG A 142 4.36 16.72 22.25
C ARG A 142 4.10 18.03 23.03
N PHE A 143 4.85 19.07 22.73
CA PHE A 143 4.65 20.41 23.35
C PHE A 143 3.55 21.22 22.63
N GLY A 144 3.40 21.08 21.30
CA GLY A 144 2.41 21.78 20.48
C GLY A 144 0.97 21.26 20.61
N ARG A 145 0.79 20.06 21.13
CA ARG A 145 -0.52 19.39 21.28
C ARG A 145 -1.52 20.23 22.09
N LYS A 146 -1.04 21.00 23.06
CA LYS A 146 -1.86 21.92 23.86
C LYS A 146 -2.38 23.12 23.05
N ALA A 147 -1.73 23.48 21.95
CA ALA A 147 -2.13 24.60 21.10
C ALA A 147 -3.30 24.27 20.15
N GLY A 148 -3.68 23.00 20.01
CA GLY A 148 -4.88 22.58 19.28
C GLY A 148 -4.92 22.84 17.77
N LYS A 149 -3.77 23.14 17.14
CA LYS A 149 -3.65 23.42 15.70
C LYS A 149 -2.94 22.28 14.97
N SER A 150 -3.36 21.95 13.73
CA SER A 150 -2.64 21.05 12.84
C SER A 150 -1.25 21.61 12.51
N PRO A 151 -0.22 20.75 12.30
CA PRO A 151 -0.25 19.28 12.37
C PRO A 151 -0.11 18.72 13.79
N TRP A 152 0.02 19.58 14.82
CA TRP A 152 0.38 19.21 16.18
C TRP A 152 -0.71 18.52 16.99
N LYS A 153 -1.90 18.32 16.40
CA LYS A 153 -3.05 17.68 17.04
C LYS A 153 -3.17 16.18 16.77
N SER A 154 -2.35 15.67 15.84
CA SER A 154 -2.40 14.27 15.39
C SER A 154 -1.94 13.27 16.46
N SER A 155 -2.22 11.97 16.23
CA SER A 155 -1.72 10.86 17.03
C SER A 155 -0.52 10.24 16.32
N LEU A 156 0.71 10.49 16.81
CA LEU A 156 1.89 9.99 16.16
C LEU A 156 2.03 8.47 16.34
N LEU A 157 2.11 7.76 15.23
CA LEU A 157 2.41 6.33 15.17
C LEU A 157 3.87 6.14 14.78
N SER A 158 4.57 5.21 15.42
CA SER A 158 5.94 4.89 15.02
C SER A 158 5.96 3.92 13.85
N SER A 159 6.96 4.07 12.98
CA SER A 159 7.18 3.14 11.86
C SER A 159 7.33 1.69 12.30
N LEU A 160 7.94 1.44 13.46
CA LEU A 160 8.07 0.10 14.05
C LEU A 160 6.70 -0.50 14.40
N ARG A 161 5.85 0.27 15.09
CA ARG A 161 4.51 -0.18 15.47
C ARG A 161 3.64 -0.45 14.24
N LEU A 162 3.70 0.42 13.24
CA LEU A 162 3.00 0.18 11.98
C LEU A 162 3.53 -1.05 11.26
N SER A 163 4.83 -1.27 11.24
CA SER A 163 5.41 -2.47 10.64
C SER A 163 4.93 -3.77 11.32
N ASP A 164 4.74 -3.75 12.63
CA ASP A 164 4.20 -4.91 13.34
C ASP A 164 2.72 -5.13 13.01
N TRP A 165 1.92 -4.07 12.90
CA TRP A 165 0.52 -4.18 12.48
C TRP A 165 0.39 -4.66 11.03
N LEU A 166 1.26 -4.19 10.13
CA LEU A 166 1.29 -4.64 8.74
C LEU A 166 1.63 -6.11 8.61
N LYS A 167 2.55 -6.63 9.43
CA LYS A 167 2.85 -8.07 9.48
C LYS A 167 1.65 -8.91 9.92
N LEU A 168 0.83 -8.41 10.87
CA LEU A 168 -0.39 -9.09 11.31
C LEU A 168 -1.48 -9.12 10.22
N LEU A 169 -1.42 -8.21 9.25
CA LEU A 169 -2.30 -8.17 8.07
C LEU A 169 -1.65 -8.81 6.84
N ASP A 170 -0.65 -9.66 7.01
CA ASP A 170 0.06 -10.36 5.94
C ASP A 170 0.72 -9.44 4.90
N PHE A 171 1.11 -8.23 5.29
CA PHE A 171 1.94 -7.36 4.48
C PHE A 171 3.43 -7.63 4.71
N LYS A 172 4.18 -7.71 3.62
CA LYS A 172 5.63 -7.68 3.65
C LYS A 172 6.11 -6.23 3.52
N VAL A 173 6.66 -5.67 4.59
CA VAL A 173 7.33 -4.35 4.54
C VAL A 173 8.60 -4.51 3.72
N GLU A 174 8.71 -3.77 2.61
CA GLU A 174 9.84 -3.82 1.70
C GLU A 174 10.88 -2.74 2.00
N GLN A 175 10.41 -1.51 2.28
CA GLN A 175 11.28 -0.37 2.50
C GLN A 175 10.66 0.59 3.52
N ILE A 176 11.53 1.24 4.30
CA ILE A 176 11.18 2.36 5.18
C ILE A 176 12.20 3.46 4.91
N HIS A 177 11.72 4.61 4.45
CA HIS A 177 12.55 5.78 4.27
C HIS A 177 12.15 6.87 5.25
N TYR A 178 13.15 7.59 5.75
CA TYR A 178 12.95 8.72 6.64
C TYR A 178 13.34 10.02 5.93
N GLY A 179 12.58 11.07 6.20
CA GLY A 179 12.80 12.39 5.61
C GLY A 179 12.57 13.51 6.61
N LEU A 180 12.70 14.76 6.13
CA LEU A 180 12.42 15.96 6.89
C LEU A 180 13.30 16.10 8.15
N TYR A 181 14.60 16.22 7.93
CA TYR A 181 15.56 16.45 9.02
C TYR A 181 15.68 17.92 9.43
N SER A 182 14.86 18.78 8.82
CA SER A 182 14.81 20.20 9.19
C SER A 182 14.11 20.40 10.54
N LEU A 183 14.49 21.48 11.21
CA LEU A 183 13.83 21.89 12.44
C LEU A 183 12.39 22.35 12.15
N PRO A 184 11.42 22.03 13.04
CA PRO A 184 10.01 22.39 12.86
C PRO A 184 9.74 23.87 13.17
N VAL A 185 10.46 24.79 12.53
CA VAL A 185 10.33 26.23 12.69
C VAL A 185 10.01 26.91 11.36
N ASN A 186 9.10 27.87 11.40
CA ASN A 186 8.61 28.57 10.21
C ASN A 186 9.55 29.74 9.82
N SER A 187 10.87 29.46 9.73
CA SER A 187 11.90 30.42 9.32
C SER A 187 12.62 29.91 8.08
N PRO A 188 12.51 30.60 6.93
CA PRO A 188 13.12 30.17 5.67
C PRO A 188 14.65 29.99 5.77
N GLY A 189 15.34 30.85 6.54
CA GLY A 189 16.79 30.76 6.75
C GLY A 189 17.20 29.50 7.51
N LEU A 190 16.47 29.13 8.59
CA LEU A 190 16.73 27.93 9.37
C LEU A 190 16.36 26.65 8.61
N ILE A 191 15.30 26.68 7.81
CA ILE A 191 14.94 25.57 6.93
C ILE A 191 16.08 25.30 5.94
N ARG A 192 16.59 26.35 5.28
CA ARG A 192 17.69 26.23 4.31
C ARG A 192 18.99 25.75 4.95
N TYR A 193 19.34 26.23 6.14
CA TYR A 193 20.55 25.81 6.84
C TYR A 193 20.47 24.33 7.29
N SER A 194 19.32 23.94 7.88
CA SER A 194 19.11 22.55 8.33
C SER A 194 19.01 21.56 7.18
N SER A 195 18.60 21.99 5.97
CA SER A 195 18.49 21.13 4.80
C SER A 195 19.85 20.61 4.31
N LEU A 196 20.94 21.37 4.53
CA LEU A 196 22.28 20.92 4.14
C LEU A 196 22.75 19.73 4.97
N LEU A 197 22.58 19.78 6.29
CA LEU A 197 22.86 18.65 7.19
C LEU A 197 21.86 17.52 6.99
N GLY A 198 20.61 17.87 6.68
CA GLY A 198 19.53 16.94 6.41
C GLY A 198 19.78 16.03 5.21
N LYS A 199 20.43 16.52 4.14
CA LYS A 199 20.77 15.72 2.96
C LYS A 199 21.68 14.52 3.29
N LEU A 200 22.65 14.71 4.19
CA LEU A 200 23.52 13.62 4.64
C LEU A 200 22.73 12.60 5.47
N ALA A 201 21.91 13.05 6.41
CA ALA A 201 21.07 12.19 7.23
C ALA A 201 20.03 11.43 6.39
N GLN A 202 19.45 12.07 5.36
CA GLN A 202 18.55 11.43 4.40
C GLN A 202 19.28 10.36 3.57
N ARG A 203 20.52 10.63 3.13
CA ARG A 203 21.33 9.67 2.39
C ARG A 203 21.66 8.43 3.22
N LEU A 204 21.85 8.59 4.52
CA LEU A 204 22.09 7.51 5.49
C LEU A 204 20.78 6.85 5.98
N ASN A 205 19.62 7.35 5.55
CA ASN A 205 18.29 6.92 6.00
C ASN A 205 18.17 6.86 7.53
N TRP A 206 18.66 7.89 8.22
CA TRP A 206 18.70 7.92 9.68
C TRP A 206 17.30 7.96 10.28
N PRO A 207 16.95 7.11 11.27
CA PRO A 207 15.56 6.95 11.76
C PRO A 207 15.03 8.12 12.60
N THR A 208 15.71 9.27 12.60
CA THR A 208 15.31 10.49 13.32
C THR A 208 14.66 11.55 12.44
N GLY A 209 14.38 11.25 11.17
CA GLY A 209 13.64 12.13 10.27
C GLY A 209 12.25 12.47 10.80
N GLY A 210 11.75 13.67 10.50
CA GLY A 210 10.43 14.16 10.95
C GLY A 210 9.25 13.36 10.43
N ILE A 211 9.44 12.72 9.28
CA ILE A 211 8.48 11.81 8.64
C ILE A 211 9.12 10.49 8.30
N TYR A 212 8.28 9.50 8.08
CA TYR A 212 8.64 8.23 7.44
C TYR A 212 7.69 7.91 6.29
N VAL A 213 8.21 7.17 5.32
CA VAL A 213 7.44 6.56 4.23
C VAL A 213 7.70 5.06 4.27
N ILE A 214 6.63 4.28 4.46
CA ILE A 214 6.68 2.81 4.47
C ILE A 214 6.10 2.31 3.16
N SER A 215 6.83 1.45 2.46
CA SER A 215 6.32 0.67 1.34
C SER A 215 6.15 -0.79 1.78
N ALA A 216 4.93 -1.28 1.67
CA ALA A 216 4.58 -2.65 1.99
C ALA A 216 3.83 -3.30 0.82
N LYS A 217 4.04 -4.59 0.62
CA LYS A 217 3.37 -5.40 -0.39
C LYS A 217 2.45 -6.40 0.28
N LYS A 218 1.17 -6.43 -0.13
CA LYS A 218 0.21 -7.44 0.30
C LYS A 218 0.66 -8.81 -0.21
N GLN A 219 0.82 -9.78 0.70
CA GLN A 219 1.20 -11.12 0.29
C GLN A 219 0.01 -11.80 -0.38
N ALA A 220 0.24 -12.39 -1.56
CA ALA A 220 -0.71 -13.32 -2.11
C ALA A 220 -0.63 -14.61 -1.27
N LEU A 221 -1.74 -15.05 -0.72
CA LEU A 221 -1.81 -16.38 -0.14
C LEU A 221 -1.46 -17.35 -1.26
N ALA A 222 -0.26 -17.91 -1.23
CA ALA A 222 0.11 -18.99 -2.11
C ALA A 222 -0.81 -20.17 -1.75
N MET A 223 -1.88 -20.35 -2.50
CA MET A 223 -2.60 -21.62 -2.48
C MET A 223 -1.60 -22.66 -2.97
N THR A 224 -0.93 -23.31 -2.03
CA THR A 224 -0.15 -24.49 -2.34
C THR A 224 -1.16 -25.52 -2.86
N PRO A 225 -1.17 -25.85 -4.17
CA PRO A 225 -2.08 -26.89 -4.63
C PRO A 225 -1.67 -28.14 -3.88
N ILE A 226 -2.58 -28.65 -3.05
CA ILE A 226 -2.41 -30.00 -2.48
C ILE A 226 -2.36 -30.90 -3.69
N ARG A 227 -1.15 -31.31 -4.08
CA ARG A 227 -1.02 -32.43 -5.04
C ARG A 227 -1.56 -33.65 -4.32
N GLU A 228 -2.80 -34.01 -4.63
CA GLU A 228 -3.26 -35.30 -4.28
C GLU A 228 -2.29 -36.30 -4.93
N PRO A 229 -1.68 -37.19 -4.13
CA PRO A 229 -0.86 -38.25 -4.73
C PRO A 229 -1.77 -39.04 -5.65
N TRP A 230 -1.53 -38.96 -6.93
CA TRP A 230 -2.20 -39.84 -7.90
C TRP A 230 -1.94 -41.25 -7.45
N LYS A 231 -2.94 -41.89 -6.78
CA LYS A 231 -2.91 -43.30 -6.54
C LYS A 231 -2.97 -43.95 -7.91
N ALA A 232 -1.83 -44.44 -8.38
CA ALA A 232 -1.78 -45.28 -9.57
C ALA A 232 -2.78 -46.45 -9.37
N ILE A 233 -3.85 -46.43 -10.13
CA ILE A 233 -4.79 -47.54 -10.16
C ILE A 233 -3.97 -48.73 -10.69
N PRO A 234 -3.73 -49.81 -9.89
CA PRO A 234 -3.04 -50.98 -10.41
C PRO A 234 -3.91 -51.55 -11.51
N SER A 235 -3.43 -51.48 -12.74
CA SER A 235 -4.07 -52.18 -13.87
C SER A 235 -3.92 -53.68 -13.64
N LYS A 236 -4.92 -54.31 -13.04
CA LYS A 236 -5.07 -55.76 -13.05
C LYS A 236 -5.54 -56.17 -14.43
N THR A 237 -4.69 -56.14 -15.43
CA THR A 237 -4.84 -56.94 -16.63
C THR A 237 -4.49 -58.37 -16.24
N LYS A 238 -5.50 -59.12 -15.80
CA LYS A 238 -5.42 -60.60 -15.85
C LYS A 238 -5.34 -60.95 -17.33
N GLY A 239 -4.15 -61.36 -17.78
CA GLY A 239 -3.99 -61.99 -19.07
C GLY A 239 -4.92 -63.24 -19.13
N LEU A 240 -5.95 -63.22 -19.98
CA LEU A 240 -6.56 -64.37 -20.41
C LEU A 240 -5.58 -65.13 -21.34
N ALA A 241 -5.00 -66.21 -20.82
CA ALA A 241 -4.31 -67.16 -21.64
C ALA A 241 -5.35 -67.83 -22.55
N LEU A 242 -5.37 -67.46 -23.81
CA LEU A 242 -6.06 -68.23 -24.85
C LEU A 242 -5.25 -69.51 -25.10
N GLY A 243 -5.84 -70.65 -24.75
CA GLY A 243 -5.25 -71.97 -25.00
C GLY A 243 -5.07 -72.19 -26.48
N ASP A 244 -3.90 -72.74 -26.81
CA ASP A 244 -3.62 -73.44 -28.04
C ASP A 244 -4.63 -74.58 -28.22
N ASN A 245 -5.32 -74.61 -29.36
CA ASN A 245 -5.63 -75.78 -30.13
C ASN A 245 -6.64 -75.46 -31.25
N ALA A 246 -6.13 -75.35 -32.47
CA ALA A 246 -6.80 -75.93 -33.67
C ALA A 246 -5.87 -75.79 -34.88
N SER A 247 -5.23 -76.90 -35.19
CA SER A 247 -4.61 -77.16 -36.48
C SER A 247 -5.73 -77.30 -37.54
N ILE A 248 -5.69 -76.47 -38.58
CA ILE A 248 -6.43 -76.73 -39.81
C ILE A 248 -5.50 -76.53 -40.99
N ALA A 249 -5.41 -77.58 -41.79
CA ALA A 249 -4.58 -77.84 -42.95
C ALA A 249 -4.86 -76.89 -44.15
N PRO A 250 -3.96 -76.81 -45.10
CA PRO A 250 -4.05 -75.89 -46.24
C PRO A 250 -4.91 -76.43 -47.34
N THR A 251 -5.83 -75.62 -47.88
CA THR A 251 -6.54 -75.89 -49.11
C THR A 251 -6.11 -74.93 -50.22
N GLN A 252 -5.86 -75.65 -51.36
CA GLN A 252 -5.26 -75.14 -52.60
C GLN A 252 -6.05 -74.04 -53.32
N GLN A 253 -5.24 -73.24 -54.01
CA GLN A 253 -5.37 -72.67 -55.33
C GLN A 253 -6.74 -72.55 -56.00
N HIS A 254 -7.09 -71.39 -56.45
CA HIS A 254 -7.56 -71.22 -57.81
C HIS A 254 -7.18 -69.90 -58.44
N LYS A 255 -6.33 -70.00 -59.44
CA LYS A 255 -5.90 -69.07 -60.43
C LYS A 255 -7.09 -68.85 -61.41
N LYS A 256 -7.48 -67.60 -61.67
CA LYS A 256 -8.08 -67.20 -62.92
C LYS A 256 -7.77 -65.77 -63.31
N THR A 257 -7.09 -65.72 -64.36
CA THR A 257 -6.76 -64.67 -65.35
C THR A 257 -7.99 -64.05 -66.01
N LEU A 258 -7.72 -62.89 -66.64
CA LEU A 258 -8.39 -62.14 -67.75
C LEU A 258 -9.52 -61.21 -67.35
N HIS A 259 -9.60 -59.97 -67.77
CA HIS A 259 -9.14 -59.14 -68.90
C HIS A 259 -8.88 -57.78 -68.42
#